data_e04e1fbc6861e6361bef5a53ced5c03c
#
_entry.id   e04e1fbc6861e6361bef5a53ced5c03c
#
_cell.length_a   1.000
_cell.length_b   1.000
_cell.length_c   1.000
_cell.angle_alpha   90.00
_cell.angle_beta   90.00
_cell.angle_gamma   90.00
#
_symmetry.space_group_name_H-M   'P 1'
#
loop_
_entity.id
_entity.type
_entity.pdbx_description
1 polymer ?
#
loop_
_entity_poly.entity_id
_entity_poly.type
_entity_poly.pdbx_seq_one_letter_code
_entity_poly.pdbx_strand_id
1 'polypeptide(L)'
;VDTGYEWVFVRSGLLERMSQTAERARTPSQGQTLNFRYYISQVYVWAENYLIAAAFTTLTFLVRLLVLVLTLPLIFTAAFVGLIDGLVRRDVRRFGAGRESGFIYHRAKASLMPLAVLPWITYLALPISVHPLLILLPSAALLGLAVSLTAGSFKKYL
;
A
#
# COMPACT_ATOMS: atom_id res chain seq x y z
N VAL A 1 -1.44 7.91 -13.92
CA VAL A 1 -2.76 7.56 -13.36
C VAL A 1 -3.86 8.07 -14.28
N ASP A 2 -3.67 9.25 -14.89
CA ASP A 2 -4.68 9.90 -15.75
C ASP A 2 -5.00 9.12 -17.03
N THR A 3 -3.99 8.49 -17.63
CA THR A 3 -4.14 7.75 -18.89
C THR A 3 -5.02 6.50 -18.77
N GLY A 4 -4.96 5.81 -17.64
CA GLY A 4 -5.79 4.62 -17.38
C GLY A 4 -7.25 4.98 -17.10
N TYR A 5 -7.47 6.09 -16.41
CA TYR A 5 -8.80 6.63 -16.13
C TYR A 5 -9.52 7.04 -17.43
N GLU A 6 -8.83 7.81 -18.30
CA GLU A 6 -9.38 8.22 -19.59
C GLU A 6 -9.72 7.03 -20.49
N TRP A 7 -8.86 6.00 -20.49
CA TRP A 7 -9.07 4.84 -21.35
C TRP A 7 -10.27 3.99 -20.92
N VAL A 8 -10.44 3.76 -19.62
CA VAL A 8 -11.49 2.87 -19.09
C VAL A 8 -12.83 3.58 -18.95
N PHE A 9 -12.84 4.84 -18.49
CA PHE A 9 -14.09 5.53 -18.14
C PHE A 9 -14.59 6.49 -19.21
N VAL A 10 -13.71 7.20 -19.89
CA VAL A 10 -14.11 8.18 -20.93
C VAL A 10 -14.37 7.48 -22.25
N ARG A 11 -13.48 6.58 -22.67
CA ARG A 11 -13.60 5.91 -23.99
C ARG A 11 -14.69 4.82 -24.00
N SER A 12 -15.04 4.24 -22.88
CA SER A 12 -16.15 3.27 -22.77
C SER A 12 -17.53 3.92 -22.80
N GLY A 13 -17.62 5.27 -22.70
CA GLY A 13 -18.87 6.01 -22.64
C GLY A 13 -19.71 5.71 -21.39
N LEU A 14 -19.11 5.05 -20.40
CA LEU A 14 -19.78 4.69 -19.14
C LEU A 14 -20.20 5.94 -18.36
N LEU A 15 -19.32 6.95 -18.28
CA LEU A 15 -19.63 8.20 -17.60
C LEU A 15 -20.78 8.95 -18.26
N GLU A 16 -20.84 8.95 -19.59
CA GLU A 16 -21.87 9.63 -20.35
C GLU A 16 -23.24 8.94 -20.22
N ARG A 17 -23.26 7.62 -20.22
CA ARG A 17 -24.48 6.84 -19.96
C ARG A 17 -24.97 6.99 -18.52
N MET A 18 -24.04 7.07 -17.55
CA MET A 18 -24.38 7.22 -16.14
C MET A 18 -24.89 8.65 -15.86
N SER A 19 -24.29 9.69 -16.45
CA SER A 19 -24.77 11.06 -16.31
C SER A 19 -26.15 11.24 -16.95
N GLN A 20 -26.40 10.70 -18.13
CA GLN A 20 -27.71 10.74 -18.78
C GLN A 20 -28.81 10.04 -18.00
N THR A 21 -28.49 8.92 -17.33
CA THR A 21 -29.47 8.23 -16.47
C THR A 21 -29.73 9.03 -15.19
N ALA A 22 -28.70 9.65 -14.62
CA ALA A 22 -28.83 10.50 -13.45
C ALA A 22 -29.60 11.80 -13.75
N GLU A 23 -29.41 12.41 -14.92
CA GLU A 23 -30.19 13.58 -15.34
C GLU A 23 -31.66 13.27 -15.60
N ARG A 24 -31.96 12.11 -16.22
CA ARG A 24 -33.34 11.65 -16.39
C ARG A 24 -34.06 11.35 -15.08
N ALA A 25 -33.32 10.91 -14.05
CA ALA A 25 -33.85 10.71 -12.72
C ALA A 25 -34.07 12.03 -11.94
N ARG A 26 -33.39 13.12 -12.33
CA ARG A 26 -33.49 14.43 -11.68
C ARG A 26 -34.58 15.33 -12.26
N THR A 27 -35.14 15.05 -13.43
CA THR A 27 -36.29 15.80 -13.94
C THR A 27 -37.55 15.44 -13.14
N PRO A 28 -38.06 16.34 -12.28
CA PRO A 28 -39.31 16.08 -11.58
C PRO A 28 -40.45 16.12 -12.60
N SER A 29 -41.02 14.97 -12.91
CA SER A 29 -42.32 14.93 -13.56
C SER A 29 -43.33 15.56 -12.59
N GLN A 30 -43.81 16.76 -12.92
CA GLN A 30 -44.88 17.44 -12.22
C GLN A 30 -46.10 16.54 -12.16
N GLY A 31 -46.53 16.27 -10.94
CA GLY A 31 -47.81 15.72 -10.66
C GLY A 31 -47.80 14.25 -10.25
N GLN A 32 -47.96 14.05 -9.02
CA GLN A 32 -48.68 12.98 -8.37
C GLN A 32 -47.99 12.19 -7.26
N THR A 33 -48.70 12.22 -6.16
CA THR A 33 -48.94 11.11 -5.23
C THR A 33 -47.68 10.37 -4.78
N LEU A 34 -47.59 10.22 -3.51
CA LEU A 34 -46.68 9.40 -2.70
C LEU A 34 -46.42 8.01 -3.39
N ASN A 35 -45.71 8.03 -4.49
CA ASN A 35 -45.53 6.87 -5.32
C ASN A 35 -44.25 6.17 -4.94
N PHE A 36 -44.40 4.91 -4.61
CA PHE A 36 -43.40 3.86 -4.47
C PHE A 36 -42.25 4.01 -5.52
N ARG A 37 -42.57 4.47 -6.73
CA ARG A 37 -41.60 4.83 -7.76
C ARG A 37 -40.62 5.93 -7.37
N TYR A 38 -41.06 6.93 -6.62
CA TYR A 38 -40.19 8.02 -6.14
C TYR A 38 -39.18 7.51 -5.12
N TYR A 39 -39.62 6.65 -4.19
CA TYR A 39 -38.69 6.02 -3.22
C TYR A 39 -37.73 5.07 -3.91
N ILE A 40 -38.18 4.29 -4.91
CA ILE A 40 -37.31 3.42 -5.69
C ILE A 40 -36.26 4.24 -6.48
N SER A 41 -36.64 5.34 -7.13
CA SER A 41 -35.70 6.17 -7.87
C SER A 41 -34.68 6.84 -6.94
N GLN A 42 -35.09 7.22 -5.75
CA GLN A 42 -34.22 7.81 -4.75
C GLN A 42 -33.22 6.79 -4.19
N VAL A 43 -33.66 5.58 -3.89
CA VAL A 43 -32.81 4.46 -3.50
C VAL A 43 -31.84 4.08 -4.62
N TYR A 44 -32.29 4.12 -5.86
CA TYR A 44 -31.44 3.83 -7.03
C TYR A 44 -30.32 4.86 -7.19
N VAL A 45 -30.61 6.16 -7.10
CA VAL A 45 -29.60 7.23 -7.15
C VAL A 45 -28.60 7.13 -5.96
N TRP A 46 -29.09 6.79 -4.78
CA TRP A 46 -28.23 6.54 -3.62
C TRP A 46 -27.32 5.33 -3.86
N ALA A 47 -27.87 4.23 -4.32
CA ALA A 47 -27.11 3.00 -4.61
C ALA A 47 -26.05 3.25 -5.71
N GLU A 48 -26.38 4.01 -6.75
CA GLU A 48 -25.48 4.39 -7.84
C GLU A 48 -24.25 5.16 -7.30
N ASN A 49 -24.47 6.18 -6.46
CA ASN A 49 -23.37 6.95 -5.88
C ASN A 49 -22.44 6.08 -5.00
N TYR A 50 -23.00 5.17 -4.21
CA TYR A 50 -22.21 4.24 -3.40
C TYR A 50 -21.43 3.23 -4.26
N LEU A 51 -22.04 2.72 -5.33
CA LEU A 51 -21.38 1.80 -6.25
C LEU A 51 -20.20 2.48 -6.98
N ILE A 52 -20.38 3.72 -7.41
CA ILE A 52 -19.31 4.49 -8.04
C ILE A 52 -18.18 4.74 -7.03
N ALA A 53 -18.49 5.20 -5.83
CA ALA A 53 -17.51 5.42 -4.78
C ALA A 53 -16.77 4.12 -4.42
N ALA A 54 -17.48 3.00 -4.29
CA ALA A 54 -16.88 1.69 -4.03
C ALA A 54 -15.95 1.26 -5.17
N ALA A 55 -16.35 1.46 -6.43
CA ALA A 55 -15.53 1.13 -7.59
C ALA A 55 -14.21 1.94 -7.61
N PHE A 56 -14.27 3.25 -7.38
CA PHE A 56 -13.07 4.09 -7.30
C PHE A 56 -12.16 3.72 -6.13
N THR A 57 -12.74 3.43 -4.98
CA THR A 57 -11.97 3.01 -3.80
C THR A 57 -11.28 1.67 -4.05
N THR A 58 -12.00 0.72 -4.64
CA THR A 58 -11.45 -0.60 -4.98
C THR A 58 -10.33 -0.48 -6.01
N LEU A 59 -10.53 0.33 -7.05
CA LEU A 59 -9.51 0.56 -8.08
C LEU A 59 -8.24 1.20 -7.47
N THR A 60 -8.41 2.20 -6.64
CA THR A 60 -7.29 2.85 -5.93
C THR A 60 -6.55 1.85 -5.05
N PHE A 61 -7.27 1.02 -4.32
CA PHE A 61 -6.68 -0.03 -3.49
C PHE A 61 -5.89 -1.04 -4.32
N LEU A 62 -6.43 -1.50 -5.46
CA LEU A 62 -5.74 -2.42 -6.37
C LEU A 62 -4.46 -1.83 -6.94
N VAL A 63 -4.49 -0.56 -7.35
CA VAL A 63 -3.28 0.14 -7.83
C VAL A 63 -2.22 0.21 -6.74
N ARG A 64 -2.59 0.54 -5.50
CA ARG A 64 -1.67 0.56 -4.36
C ARG A 64 -1.10 -0.83 -4.06
N LEU A 65 -1.94 -1.85 -4.12
CA LEU A 65 -1.50 -3.23 -3.95
C LEU A 65 -0.50 -3.64 -5.03
N LEU A 66 -0.76 -3.30 -6.29
CA LEU A 66 0.16 -3.55 -7.40
C LEU A 66 1.53 -2.87 -7.15
N VAL A 67 1.53 -1.61 -6.72
CA VAL A 67 2.77 -0.89 -6.39
C VAL A 67 3.53 -1.60 -5.27
N LEU A 68 2.86 -2.10 -4.24
CA LEU A 68 3.50 -2.87 -3.17
C LEU A 68 4.13 -4.16 -3.70
N VAL A 69 3.44 -4.89 -4.57
CA VAL A 69 3.99 -6.10 -5.19
C VAL A 69 5.24 -5.78 -6.02
N LEU A 70 5.21 -4.69 -6.80
CA LEU A 70 6.36 -4.24 -7.59
C LEU A 70 7.54 -3.76 -6.73
N THR A 71 7.32 -3.38 -5.48
CA THR A 71 8.40 -3.00 -4.55
C THR A 71 9.00 -4.17 -3.77
N LEU A 72 8.43 -5.38 -3.87
CA LEU A 72 9.02 -6.59 -3.26
C LEU A 72 10.48 -6.80 -3.64
N PRO A 73 10.90 -6.73 -4.93
CA PRO A 73 12.31 -6.87 -5.29
C PRO A 73 13.23 -5.87 -4.57
N LEU A 74 12.77 -4.64 -4.37
CA LEU A 74 13.54 -3.62 -3.63
C LEU A 74 13.80 -4.05 -2.18
N ILE A 75 12.78 -4.56 -1.51
CA ILE A 75 12.88 -5.03 -0.12
C ILE A 75 13.81 -6.25 -0.03
N PHE A 76 13.67 -7.21 -0.96
CA PHE A 76 14.54 -8.39 -1.00
C PHE A 76 15.99 -8.01 -1.27
N THR A 77 16.28 -7.11 -2.21
CA THR A 77 17.63 -6.65 -2.49
C THR A 77 18.23 -5.90 -1.30
N ALA A 78 17.46 -5.04 -0.63
CA ALA A 78 17.91 -4.34 0.57
C ALA A 78 18.22 -5.31 1.72
N ALA A 79 17.37 -6.30 1.95
CA ALA A 79 17.59 -7.34 2.95
C ALA A 79 18.81 -8.20 2.61
N PHE A 80 18.99 -8.56 1.35
CA PHE A 80 20.12 -9.35 0.88
C PHE A 80 21.45 -8.60 1.02
N VAL A 81 21.50 -7.34 0.62
CA VAL A 81 22.67 -6.48 0.80
C VAL A 81 22.99 -6.32 2.29
N GLY A 82 21.96 -6.09 3.12
CA GLY A 82 22.11 -6.01 4.58
C GLY A 82 22.64 -7.32 5.18
N LEU A 83 22.19 -8.46 4.68
CA LEU A 83 22.69 -9.77 5.10
C LEU A 83 24.19 -9.94 4.79
N ILE A 84 24.60 -9.63 3.56
CA ILE A 84 26.01 -9.72 3.14
C ILE A 84 26.86 -8.79 4.00
N ASP A 85 26.47 -7.54 4.18
CA ASP A 85 27.19 -6.58 5.02
C ASP A 85 27.31 -7.07 6.46
N GLY A 86 26.24 -7.63 7.02
CA GLY A 86 26.23 -8.20 8.36
C GLY A 86 27.17 -9.41 8.50
N LEU A 87 27.22 -10.29 7.49
CA LEU A 87 28.13 -11.43 7.48
C LEU A 87 29.59 -10.99 7.38
N VAL A 88 29.89 -10.02 6.51
CA VAL A 88 31.24 -9.43 6.40
C VAL A 88 31.67 -8.81 7.72
N ARG A 89 30.82 -8.00 8.35
CA ARG A 89 31.11 -7.43 9.68
C ARG A 89 31.34 -8.49 10.74
N ARG A 90 30.62 -9.60 10.66
CA ARG A 90 30.82 -10.75 11.56
C ARG A 90 32.20 -11.36 11.34
N ASP A 91 32.60 -11.59 10.09
CA ASP A 91 33.90 -12.20 9.79
C ASP A 91 35.07 -11.29 10.17
N VAL A 92 34.98 -9.99 9.87
CA VAL A 92 35.99 -9.01 10.29
C VAL A 92 36.16 -8.98 11.81
N ARG A 93 35.07 -9.11 12.58
CA ARG A 93 35.14 -9.18 14.05
C ARG A 93 35.82 -10.46 14.58
N ARG A 94 35.79 -11.55 13.82
CA ARG A 94 36.49 -12.78 14.22
C ARG A 94 38.00 -12.60 14.28
N PHE A 95 38.54 -11.67 13.51
CA PHE A 95 39.98 -11.34 13.50
C PHE A 95 40.35 -10.24 14.49
N GLY A 96 39.36 -9.46 14.99
CA GLY A 96 39.54 -8.44 16.01
C GLY A 96 38.86 -8.85 17.33
N ALA A 97 39.44 -8.49 18.47
CA ALA A 97 38.89 -8.74 19.80
C ALA A 97 37.60 -7.94 20.12
N GLY A 98 36.64 -7.95 19.21
CA GLY A 98 35.41 -7.21 19.32
C GLY A 98 34.43 -7.79 20.35
N ARG A 99 33.85 -6.93 21.21
CA ARG A 99 32.81 -7.34 22.17
C ARG A 99 31.52 -7.70 21.47
N GLU A 100 31.00 -8.88 21.74
CA GLU A 100 29.66 -9.31 21.31
C GLU A 100 28.59 -8.71 22.23
N SER A 101 27.64 -7.98 21.66
CA SER A 101 26.50 -7.41 22.39
C SER A 101 25.21 -8.15 22.09
N GLY A 102 24.80 -9.05 22.98
CA GLY A 102 23.52 -9.76 22.90
C GLY A 102 22.31 -8.82 22.91
N PHE A 103 22.42 -7.66 23.53
CA PHE A 103 21.34 -6.66 23.58
C PHE A 103 21.03 -6.11 22.19
N ILE A 104 22.05 -5.78 21.40
CA ILE A 104 21.88 -5.29 20.02
C ILE A 104 21.20 -6.34 19.15
N TYR A 105 21.58 -7.60 19.28
CA TYR A 105 20.96 -8.69 18.55
C TYR A 105 19.45 -8.80 18.81
N HIS A 106 19.04 -8.85 20.07
CA HIS A 106 17.63 -9.00 20.42
C HIS A 106 16.80 -7.79 19.96
N ARG A 107 17.35 -6.59 20.07
CA ARG A 107 16.66 -5.37 19.63
C ARG A 107 16.55 -5.26 18.10
N ALA A 108 17.63 -5.59 17.39
CA ALA A 108 17.64 -5.62 15.93
C ALA A 108 16.69 -6.71 15.40
N LYS A 109 16.71 -7.90 15.96
CA LYS A 109 15.77 -8.98 15.62
C LYS A 109 14.32 -8.59 15.86
N ALA A 110 14.01 -7.95 16.98
CA ALA A 110 12.66 -7.50 17.29
C ALA A 110 12.16 -6.41 16.34
N SER A 111 13.05 -5.59 15.78
CA SER A 111 12.68 -4.52 14.82
C SER A 111 12.44 -5.02 13.39
N LEU A 112 12.84 -6.24 13.01
CA LEU A 112 12.68 -6.77 11.67
C LEU A 112 11.21 -6.89 11.25
N MET A 113 10.36 -7.47 12.12
CA MET A 113 8.92 -7.62 11.83
C MET A 113 8.21 -6.27 11.65
N PRO A 114 8.30 -5.32 12.59
CA PRO A 114 7.64 -4.05 12.40
C PRO A 114 8.19 -3.27 11.20
N LEU A 115 9.49 -3.29 10.92
CA LEU A 115 10.07 -2.62 9.75
C LEU A 115 9.63 -3.24 8.42
N ALA A 116 9.35 -4.54 8.40
CA ALA A 116 8.84 -5.20 7.21
C ALA A 116 7.35 -4.92 6.96
N VAL A 117 6.54 -4.81 8.02
CA VAL A 117 5.07 -4.78 7.92
C VAL A 117 4.49 -3.37 8.03
N LEU A 118 5.01 -2.53 8.94
CA LEU A 118 4.47 -1.18 9.18
C LEU A 118 4.45 -0.28 7.94
N PRO A 119 5.48 -0.23 7.08
CA PRO A 119 5.45 0.60 5.90
C PRO A 119 4.35 0.22 4.92
N TRP A 120 4.03 -1.05 4.81
CA TRP A 120 2.97 -1.56 3.95
C TRP A 120 1.60 -1.16 4.46
N ILE A 121 1.36 -1.36 5.76
CA ILE A 121 0.11 -0.94 6.40
C ILE A 121 -0.05 0.57 6.28
N THR A 122 1.01 1.34 6.58
CA THR A 122 0.98 2.80 6.50
C THR A 122 0.67 3.27 5.07
N TYR A 123 1.31 2.70 4.06
CA TYR A 123 1.08 3.08 2.66
C TYR A 123 -0.36 2.75 2.19
N LEU A 124 -0.92 1.61 2.62
CA LEU A 124 -2.29 1.23 2.28
C LEU A 124 -3.34 2.07 3.02
N ALA A 125 -3.07 2.40 4.30
CA ALA A 125 -4.01 3.12 5.16
C ALA A 125 -4.07 4.63 4.89
N LEU A 126 -3.03 5.24 4.28
CA LEU A 126 -3.00 6.68 4.04
C LEU A 126 -4.06 7.08 3.01
N PRO A 127 -5.00 7.99 3.35
CA PRO A 127 -6.04 8.46 2.42
C PRO A 127 -5.53 9.47 1.40
N ILE A 128 -4.25 9.88 1.48
CA ILE A 128 -3.62 10.87 0.61
C ILE A 128 -2.76 10.19 -0.46
N SER A 129 -2.61 10.83 -1.62
CA SER A 129 -1.73 10.37 -2.69
C SER A 129 -0.28 10.73 -2.37
N VAL A 130 0.41 9.86 -1.63
CA VAL A 130 1.85 9.99 -1.35
C VAL A 130 2.64 9.17 -2.37
N HIS A 131 3.76 9.73 -2.83
CA HIS A 131 4.63 9.00 -3.73
C HIS A 131 5.21 7.76 -3.03
N PRO A 132 5.06 6.55 -3.59
CA PRO A 132 5.44 5.30 -2.92
C PRO A 132 6.90 5.28 -2.43
N LEU A 133 7.81 5.83 -3.23
CA LEU A 133 9.24 5.85 -2.91
C LEU A 133 9.57 6.59 -1.60
N LEU A 134 8.77 7.59 -1.21
CA LEU A 134 9.02 8.34 0.03
C LEU A 134 8.83 7.48 1.29
N ILE A 135 7.96 6.48 1.23
CA ILE A 135 7.69 5.58 2.36
C ILE A 135 8.51 4.30 2.23
N LEU A 136 8.52 3.71 1.02
CA LEU A 136 9.07 2.37 0.82
C LEU A 136 10.60 2.36 0.72
N LEU A 137 11.24 3.41 0.18
CA LEU A 137 12.69 3.46 0.07
C LEU A 137 13.39 3.60 1.43
N PRO A 138 13.00 4.56 2.31
CA PRO A 138 13.60 4.64 3.64
C PRO A 138 13.31 3.40 4.49
N SER A 139 12.13 2.81 4.36
CA SER A 139 11.81 1.58 5.07
C SER A 139 12.63 0.39 4.62
N ALA A 140 12.88 0.23 3.32
CA ALA A 140 13.77 -0.80 2.78
C ALA A 140 15.22 -0.62 3.27
N ALA A 141 15.71 0.63 3.31
CA ALA A 141 17.03 0.94 3.85
C ALA A 141 17.15 0.59 5.34
N LEU A 142 16.15 0.96 6.14
CA LEU A 142 16.10 0.63 7.56
C LEU A 142 16.01 -0.89 7.80
N LEU A 143 15.25 -1.60 6.97
CA LEU A 143 15.17 -3.05 7.02
C LEU A 143 16.53 -3.67 6.70
N GLY A 144 17.22 -3.22 5.65
CA GLY A 144 18.56 -3.68 5.30
C GLY A 144 19.56 -3.46 6.45
N LEU A 145 19.53 -2.29 7.10
CA LEU A 145 20.33 -2.00 8.29
C LEU A 145 20.00 -2.93 9.47
N ALA A 146 18.72 -3.18 9.73
CA ALA A 146 18.29 -4.08 10.79
C ALA A 146 18.74 -5.52 10.53
N VAL A 147 18.67 -5.99 9.28
CA VAL A 147 19.19 -7.28 8.85
C VAL A 147 20.72 -7.36 9.05
N SER A 148 21.46 -6.32 8.61
CA SER A 148 22.90 -6.23 8.78
C SER A 148 23.33 -6.30 10.27
N LEU A 149 22.64 -5.52 11.12
CA LEU A 149 22.91 -5.53 12.55
C LEU A 149 22.58 -6.89 13.18
N THR A 150 21.48 -7.52 12.78
CA THR A 150 21.09 -8.84 13.28
C THR A 150 22.08 -9.91 12.87
N ALA A 151 22.43 -9.98 11.59
CA ALA A 151 23.39 -10.96 11.06
C ALA A 151 24.78 -10.73 11.63
N GLY A 152 25.18 -9.47 11.74
CA GLY A 152 26.47 -9.10 12.32
C GLY A 152 26.58 -9.37 13.81
N SER A 153 25.50 -9.33 14.59
CA SER A 153 25.51 -9.55 16.04
C SER A 153 25.18 -11.00 16.45
N PHE A 154 25.04 -11.90 15.48
CA PHE A 154 24.72 -13.31 15.75
C PHE A 154 25.86 -14.00 16.50
N LYS A 155 25.56 -14.60 17.66
CA LYS A 155 26.54 -15.34 18.47
C LYS A 155 26.89 -16.69 17.83
N LYS A 156 28.13 -17.05 17.88
CA LYS A 156 28.65 -18.30 17.32
C LYS A 156 28.31 -19.57 18.16
N TYR A 157 27.94 -19.36 19.42
CA TYR A 157 27.68 -20.48 20.35
C TYR A 157 26.24 -20.44 20.84
N LEU A 158 25.47 -21.33 20.34
CA LEU A 158 24.34 -21.98 20.96
C LEU A 158 24.78 -23.41 21.25
#